data_09d6925bf9b774f759dc9af642a5fe4d
#
_entry.id   09d6925bf9b774f759dc9af642a5fe4d
#
_cell.length_a   1.000
_cell.length_b   1.000
_cell.length_c   1.000
_cell.angle_alpha   90.00
_cell.angle_beta   90.00
_cell.angle_gamma   90.00
#
_symmetry.space_group_name_H-M   'P 1'
#
loop_
_entity.id
_entity.type
_entity.pdbx_description
1 polymer ?
#
loop_
_entity_poly.entity_id
_entity_poly.type
_entity_poly.pdbx_seq_one_letter_code
_entity_poly.pdbx_strand_id
1 'polypeptide(L)'
;MPNAFPFSASPFDCLNKQEQRLVADSVDIAYFKQGEIILDIGSTPTHLFVIIKGFVRQYENDEELAVYGPDDAFDGRGLMAGKVSSQFIAAEEVIAYQLAKATVRELISDNATFGALIFADLSNKLNALAKRRSQYEMNSLSLAQVSQAFLRPVNIVDAKTSIYEAVEIFQKHRTTSVLVREGAREGAGLGIFTTTTLQKALLANLPIQSTPIGPLSIYELITVQANDHLYEALATMIRHSVHRVVVMDGSEVMGILEQVDLLSFIANSSSLVAQKIFQATTLDDLRLPAEQITNLISLLHRNGTKVGMIARLVQELNAKLFERAWTLIASPELFEHSCLFVMGSEGRGEQILKTDQDNGLILSNDYPITQEVINACEQFSLALTSFGYPECPGRIMVNNADWRMSESEFSSTSKNWLLNPTPESLMNLAIFLDAHAVCGDIQLLKIVKEGLFDLINDNQILLARFTSAIESISSEVGWWNRLLTLNGEHSENRINLKKAGIFAIVHGVRSLALENHIWANSTEGRVHELVKKNKIPKDLANDVIESLHVLMGLKLDSGLAELETGKPVSGEVNMSALSSLERDLLKDSLNVVKSFKLFLHQHFRLDFA
;
A
#
# COMPACT_ATOMS: atom_id res chain seq x y z
N MET A 1 -40.92 -11.95 10.25
CA MET A 1 -39.95 -12.08 9.14
C MET A 1 -38.53 -11.70 9.54
N PRO A 2 -37.94 -12.25 10.60
CA PRO A 2 -36.61 -11.87 11.07
C PRO A 2 -35.44 -12.44 10.26
N ASN A 3 -35.69 -13.35 9.31
CA ASN A 3 -34.63 -14.05 8.59
C ASN A 3 -34.04 -13.26 7.38
N ALA A 4 -34.46 -12.02 7.16
CA ALA A 4 -34.03 -11.20 6.02
C ALA A 4 -33.18 -9.98 6.42
N PHE A 5 -32.83 -9.82 7.71
CA PHE A 5 -31.96 -8.73 8.14
C PHE A 5 -30.54 -8.95 7.59
N PRO A 6 -29.85 -7.92 7.06
CA PRO A 6 -28.56 -8.06 6.36
C PRO A 6 -27.38 -8.21 7.36
N PHE A 7 -27.32 -9.33 8.09
CA PHE A 7 -26.23 -9.61 9.02
C PHE A 7 -24.86 -9.81 8.35
N SER A 8 -24.81 -9.95 7.03
CA SER A 8 -23.56 -9.98 6.27
C SER A 8 -23.04 -8.60 5.89
N ALA A 9 -23.86 -7.56 6.08
CA ALA A 9 -23.49 -6.18 5.78
C ALA A 9 -22.91 -5.49 7.03
N SER A 10 -21.90 -4.62 6.83
CA SER A 10 -21.38 -3.76 7.89
C SER A 10 -22.46 -2.74 8.32
N PRO A 11 -22.57 -2.44 9.64
CA PRO A 11 -21.71 -2.86 10.74
C PRO A 11 -22.12 -4.18 11.43
N PHE A 12 -23.14 -4.86 10.93
CA PHE A 12 -23.76 -6.03 11.58
C PHE A 12 -23.02 -7.35 11.35
N ASP A 13 -22.07 -7.39 10.40
CA ASP A 13 -21.23 -8.55 10.10
C ASP A 13 -20.24 -8.94 11.21
N CYS A 14 -20.03 -8.05 12.19
CA CYS A 14 -19.21 -8.31 13.35
C CYS A 14 -19.97 -8.93 14.54
N LEU A 15 -21.31 -9.06 14.46
CA LEU A 15 -22.15 -9.56 15.52
C LEU A 15 -22.09 -11.09 15.64
N ASN A 16 -21.98 -11.57 16.86
CA ASN A 16 -22.10 -13.00 17.16
C ASN A 16 -23.58 -13.47 17.10
N LYS A 17 -23.81 -14.79 17.17
CA LYS A 17 -25.17 -15.37 17.05
C LYS A 17 -26.17 -14.90 18.13
N GLN A 18 -25.68 -14.52 19.31
CA GLN A 18 -26.54 -14.04 20.39
C GLN A 18 -26.95 -12.59 20.14
N GLU A 19 -25.99 -11.76 19.71
CA GLU A 19 -26.22 -10.37 19.31
C GLU A 19 -27.12 -10.28 18.06
N GLN A 20 -26.94 -11.17 17.09
CA GLN A 20 -27.83 -11.28 15.91
C GLN A 20 -29.28 -11.61 16.30
N ARG A 21 -29.49 -12.45 17.31
CA ARG A 21 -30.83 -12.72 17.83
C ARG A 21 -31.44 -11.50 18.50
N LEU A 22 -30.66 -10.76 19.28
CA LEU A 22 -31.12 -9.52 19.93
C LEU A 22 -31.61 -8.51 18.87
N VAL A 23 -30.87 -8.36 17.76
CA VAL A 23 -31.30 -7.52 16.64
C VAL A 23 -32.58 -8.06 16.01
N ALA A 24 -32.64 -9.36 15.68
CA ALA A 24 -33.77 -9.99 15.02
C ALA A 24 -35.06 -9.89 15.82
N ASP A 25 -34.96 -9.94 17.16
CA ASP A 25 -36.11 -9.87 18.08
C ASP A 25 -36.60 -8.44 18.36
N SER A 26 -35.76 -7.42 18.06
CA SER A 26 -36.03 -6.01 18.36
C SER A 26 -36.19 -5.10 17.16
N VAL A 27 -36.05 -5.63 15.94
CA VAL A 27 -36.12 -4.84 14.69
C VAL A 27 -37.58 -4.70 14.24
N ASP A 28 -37.96 -3.47 13.87
CA ASP A 28 -39.21 -3.11 13.22
C ASP A 28 -38.96 -2.58 11.80
N ILE A 29 -40.04 -2.38 11.02
CA ILE A 29 -39.98 -1.86 9.65
C ILE A 29 -40.65 -0.48 9.61
N ALA A 30 -39.94 0.49 9.02
CA ALA A 30 -40.44 1.82 8.73
C ALA A 30 -40.60 2.01 7.22
N TYR A 31 -41.57 2.84 6.82
CA TYR A 31 -41.82 3.23 5.44
C TYR A 31 -41.86 4.75 5.33
N PHE A 32 -41.17 5.29 4.33
CA PHE A 32 -41.12 6.72 4.07
C PHE A 32 -41.44 6.99 2.59
N LYS A 33 -42.24 8.03 2.34
CA LYS A 33 -42.60 8.46 0.98
C LYS A 33 -41.47 9.28 0.38
N GLN A 34 -41.41 9.33 -0.96
CA GLN A 34 -40.51 10.21 -1.66
C GLN A 34 -40.60 11.65 -1.15
N GLY A 35 -39.47 12.29 -0.87
CA GLY A 35 -39.35 13.67 -0.35
C GLY A 35 -39.65 13.80 1.16
N GLU A 36 -39.97 12.72 1.87
CA GLU A 36 -40.21 12.75 3.31
C GLU A 36 -38.88 12.95 4.08
N ILE A 37 -38.91 13.86 5.06
CA ILE A 37 -37.77 14.07 5.96
C ILE A 37 -37.81 12.96 7.02
N ILE A 38 -36.81 12.07 7.00
CA ILE A 38 -36.67 10.96 7.93
C ILE A 38 -36.07 11.46 9.26
N LEU A 39 -35.03 12.28 9.16
CA LEU A 39 -34.39 12.91 10.31
C LEU A 39 -34.09 14.37 9.97
N ASP A 40 -34.46 15.29 10.86
CA ASP A 40 -34.24 16.72 10.67
C ASP A 40 -33.12 17.25 11.58
N ILE A 41 -32.42 18.28 11.13
CA ILE A 41 -31.31 18.91 11.85
C ILE A 41 -31.79 19.35 13.24
N GLY A 42 -31.03 18.97 14.26
CA GLY A 42 -31.33 19.32 15.66
C GLY A 42 -32.36 18.43 16.35
N SER A 43 -33.05 17.55 15.63
CA SER A 43 -33.96 16.58 16.22
C SER A 43 -33.23 15.53 17.06
N THR A 44 -33.97 14.86 17.99
CA THR A 44 -33.43 13.79 18.82
C THR A 44 -33.79 12.44 18.18
N PRO A 45 -32.84 11.70 17.61
CA PRO A 45 -33.11 10.42 16.98
C PRO A 45 -33.37 9.35 18.03
N THR A 46 -34.32 8.47 17.73
CA THR A 46 -34.75 7.37 18.63
C THR A 46 -34.39 5.99 18.09
N HIS A 47 -34.11 5.88 16.79
CA HIS A 47 -33.83 4.63 16.10
C HIS A 47 -32.61 4.77 15.16
N LEU A 48 -31.89 3.68 14.99
CA LEU A 48 -30.97 3.48 13.87
C LEU A 48 -31.75 2.90 12.70
N PHE A 49 -31.57 3.43 11.51
CA PHE A 49 -32.21 2.94 10.30
C PHE A 49 -31.24 2.16 9.42
N VAL A 50 -31.70 1.03 8.84
CA VAL A 50 -30.98 0.21 7.85
C VAL A 50 -31.89 0.04 6.64
N ILE A 51 -31.46 0.49 5.48
CA ILE A 51 -32.31 0.55 4.28
C ILE A 51 -32.51 -0.85 3.73
N ILE A 52 -33.77 -1.25 3.49
CA ILE A 52 -34.16 -2.48 2.78
C ILE A 52 -34.30 -2.19 1.28
N LYS A 53 -34.96 -1.06 0.97
CA LYS A 53 -35.24 -0.64 -0.40
C LYS A 53 -35.31 0.89 -0.48
N GLY A 54 -34.86 1.46 -1.60
CA GLY A 54 -34.86 2.89 -1.84
C GLY A 54 -33.55 3.55 -1.44
N PHE A 55 -33.53 4.89 -1.57
CA PHE A 55 -32.35 5.71 -1.29
C PHE A 55 -32.68 6.86 -0.37
N VAL A 56 -31.77 7.19 0.55
CA VAL A 56 -31.85 8.33 1.47
C VAL A 56 -30.71 9.29 1.19
N ARG A 57 -31.02 10.59 1.09
CA ARG A 57 -30.02 11.66 0.90
C ARG A 57 -29.79 12.41 2.20
N GLN A 58 -28.53 12.67 2.49
CA GLN A 58 -28.10 13.48 3.63
C GLN A 58 -27.72 14.88 3.15
N TYR A 59 -28.26 15.92 3.79
CA TYR A 59 -27.97 17.33 3.51
C TYR A 59 -27.41 18.05 4.73
N GLU A 60 -26.48 18.97 4.50
CA GLU A 60 -25.99 19.92 5.48
C GLU A 60 -25.82 21.28 4.79
N ASN A 61 -26.41 22.34 5.33
CA ASN A 61 -26.40 23.69 4.72
C ASN A 61 -26.83 23.71 3.25
N ASP A 62 -27.88 22.97 2.90
CA ASP A 62 -28.43 22.80 1.54
C ASP A 62 -27.49 22.05 0.56
N GLU A 63 -26.34 21.56 1.00
CA GLU A 63 -25.47 20.73 0.20
C GLU A 63 -25.72 19.23 0.46
N GLU A 64 -25.77 18.44 -0.61
CA GLU A 64 -25.87 17.00 -0.52
C GLU A 64 -24.51 16.40 -0.07
N LEU A 65 -24.49 15.80 1.13
CA LEU A 65 -23.28 15.20 1.72
C LEU A 65 -23.09 13.74 1.33
N ALA A 66 -24.19 12.97 1.37
CA ALA A 66 -24.12 11.53 1.14
C ALA A 66 -25.46 10.99 0.65
N VAL A 67 -25.40 9.81 0.04
CA VAL A 67 -26.55 9.01 -0.35
C VAL A 67 -26.40 7.61 0.23
N TYR A 68 -27.45 7.09 0.84
CA TYR A 68 -27.52 5.77 1.45
C TYR A 68 -28.47 4.90 0.63
N GLY A 69 -28.07 3.68 0.33
CA GLY A 69 -28.84 2.69 -0.41
C GLY A 69 -29.16 1.41 0.39
N PRO A 70 -29.70 0.36 -0.24
CA PRO A 70 -29.98 -0.90 0.42
C PRO A 70 -28.78 -1.45 1.20
N ASP A 71 -29.05 -2.00 2.39
CA ASP A 71 -28.11 -2.51 3.39
C ASP A 71 -27.27 -1.44 4.12
N ASP A 72 -27.35 -0.16 3.74
CA ASP A 72 -26.67 0.91 4.45
C ASP A 72 -27.43 1.30 5.74
N ALA A 73 -26.66 1.53 6.81
CA ALA A 73 -27.16 2.16 8.04
C ALA A 73 -26.80 3.65 8.05
N PHE A 74 -27.69 4.51 8.57
CA PHE A 74 -27.41 5.94 8.62
C PHE A 74 -27.74 6.56 9.98
N ASP A 75 -27.06 7.68 10.28
CA ASP A 75 -27.15 8.51 11.49
C ASP A 75 -26.83 7.78 12.83
N GLY A 76 -25.96 6.78 12.80
CA GLY A 76 -25.53 6.13 14.04
C GLY A 76 -24.87 7.10 15.04
N ARG A 77 -24.08 8.07 14.55
CA ARG A 77 -23.44 9.12 15.36
C ARG A 77 -24.48 10.04 16.03
N GLY A 78 -25.43 10.55 15.25
CA GLY A 78 -26.50 11.40 15.76
C GLY A 78 -27.36 10.68 16.81
N LEU A 79 -27.66 9.39 16.58
CA LEU A 79 -28.40 8.56 17.53
C LEU A 79 -27.72 8.51 18.90
N MET A 80 -26.40 8.35 18.94
CA MET A 80 -25.67 8.24 20.20
C MET A 80 -25.39 9.60 20.84
N ALA A 81 -25.07 10.62 20.03
CA ALA A 81 -24.92 11.99 20.46
C ALA A 81 -26.24 12.59 20.97
N GLY A 82 -27.39 12.01 20.61
CA GLY A 82 -28.71 12.47 20.98
C GLY A 82 -29.18 13.69 20.16
N LYS A 83 -28.50 14.02 19.09
CA LYS A 83 -28.82 15.15 18.21
C LYS A 83 -28.39 14.86 16.79
N VAL A 84 -29.28 15.08 15.84
CA VAL A 84 -29.01 14.95 14.40
C VAL A 84 -28.27 16.20 13.91
N SER A 85 -27.16 16.01 13.20
CA SER A 85 -26.34 17.11 12.66
C SER A 85 -26.68 17.46 11.21
N SER A 86 -27.30 16.54 10.46
CA SER A 86 -27.61 16.68 9.04
C SER A 86 -29.05 16.26 8.79
N GLN A 87 -29.68 16.79 7.74
CA GLN A 87 -31.02 16.37 7.34
C GLN A 87 -30.98 15.12 6.45
N PHE A 88 -31.85 14.14 6.72
CA PHE A 88 -31.98 12.92 5.93
C PHE A 88 -33.36 12.89 5.25
N ILE A 89 -33.37 12.81 3.92
CA ILE A 89 -34.58 12.86 3.10
C ILE A 89 -34.67 11.62 2.22
N ALA A 90 -35.86 11.02 2.15
CA ALA A 90 -36.14 9.92 1.25
C ALA A 90 -36.10 10.40 -0.23
N ALA A 91 -35.15 9.90 -1.02
CA ALA A 91 -35.00 10.27 -2.43
C ALA A 91 -36.10 9.65 -3.32
N GLU A 92 -36.61 8.53 -2.91
CA GLU A 92 -37.74 7.78 -3.50
C GLU A 92 -38.53 7.10 -2.35
N GLU A 93 -39.44 6.16 -2.66
CA GLU A 93 -40.05 5.36 -1.59
C GLU A 93 -39.02 4.48 -0.88
N VAL A 94 -38.87 4.69 0.46
CA VAL A 94 -37.87 3.99 1.28
C VAL A 94 -38.58 3.04 2.24
N ILE A 95 -38.09 1.80 2.28
CA ILE A 95 -38.39 0.81 3.33
C ILE A 95 -37.12 0.58 4.09
N ALA A 96 -37.15 0.70 5.41
CA ALA A 96 -35.99 0.53 6.26
C ALA A 96 -36.33 -0.29 7.51
N TYR A 97 -35.37 -1.08 7.97
CA TYR A 97 -35.39 -1.60 9.35
C TYR A 97 -35.12 -0.44 10.28
N GLN A 98 -35.80 -0.42 11.43
CA GLN A 98 -35.55 0.51 12.53
C GLN A 98 -35.17 -0.24 13.80
N LEU A 99 -34.03 0.10 14.38
CA LEU A 99 -33.52 -0.46 15.63
C LEU A 99 -33.59 0.59 16.72
N ALA A 100 -34.26 0.29 17.83
CA ALA A 100 -34.38 1.23 18.93
C ALA A 100 -33.01 1.58 19.55
N LYS A 101 -32.84 2.85 19.97
CA LYS A 101 -31.60 3.36 20.60
C LYS A 101 -31.13 2.49 21.77
N ALA A 102 -32.06 1.91 22.55
CA ALA A 102 -31.73 1.02 23.68
C ALA A 102 -30.98 -0.23 23.21
N THR A 103 -31.48 -0.91 22.16
CA THR A 103 -30.85 -2.09 21.57
C THR A 103 -29.48 -1.77 20.96
N VAL A 104 -29.37 -0.65 20.23
CA VAL A 104 -28.09 -0.21 19.68
C VAL A 104 -27.08 0.06 20.78
N ARG A 105 -27.50 0.67 21.89
CA ARG A 105 -26.63 0.94 23.05
C ARG A 105 -26.15 -0.34 23.73
N GLU A 106 -27.01 -1.35 23.86
CA GLU A 106 -26.66 -2.67 24.39
C GLU A 106 -25.61 -3.36 23.50
N LEU A 107 -25.85 -3.40 22.19
CA LEU A 107 -24.89 -3.95 21.22
C LEU A 107 -23.54 -3.28 21.29
N ILE A 108 -23.48 -1.97 21.49
CA ILE A 108 -22.23 -1.21 21.62
C ILE A 108 -21.51 -1.56 22.93
N SER A 109 -22.24 -1.74 24.01
CA SER A 109 -21.67 -2.12 25.31
C SER A 109 -21.01 -3.49 25.24
N ASP A 110 -21.62 -4.42 24.52
CA ASP A 110 -21.19 -5.81 24.45
C ASP A 110 -20.19 -6.08 23.32
N ASN A 111 -20.21 -5.27 22.25
CA ASN A 111 -19.37 -5.42 21.09
C ASN A 111 -18.66 -4.10 20.71
N ALA A 112 -17.41 -3.97 21.17
CA ALA A 112 -16.60 -2.77 20.91
C ALA A 112 -16.34 -2.52 19.42
N THR A 113 -16.30 -3.58 18.59
CA THR A 113 -16.13 -3.45 17.13
C THR A 113 -17.38 -2.85 16.49
N PHE A 114 -18.58 -3.33 16.87
CA PHE A 114 -19.84 -2.76 16.42
C PHE A 114 -19.94 -1.27 16.80
N GLY A 115 -19.58 -0.95 18.04
CA GLY A 115 -19.54 0.43 18.51
C GLY A 115 -18.62 1.31 17.67
N ALA A 116 -17.41 0.84 17.38
CA ALA A 116 -16.46 1.58 16.54
C ALA A 116 -16.96 1.77 15.10
N LEU A 117 -17.63 0.78 14.52
CA LEU A 117 -18.18 0.87 13.16
C LEU A 117 -19.36 1.84 13.06
N ILE A 118 -20.16 1.96 14.12
CA ILE A 118 -21.36 2.84 14.14
C ILE A 118 -20.99 4.32 14.31
N PHE A 119 -20.02 4.66 15.16
CA PHE A 119 -19.80 6.07 15.51
C PHE A 119 -18.36 6.55 15.60
N ALA A 120 -17.39 5.71 15.38
CA ALA A 120 -16.01 6.18 15.34
C ALA A 120 -15.77 7.00 14.07
N ASP A 121 -14.82 7.93 14.16
CA ASP A 121 -14.20 8.53 13.01
C ASP A 121 -13.44 7.48 12.19
N LEU A 122 -12.98 7.85 10.98
CA LEU A 122 -12.31 6.92 10.07
C LEU A 122 -11.11 6.24 10.72
N SER A 123 -10.28 6.98 11.44
CA SER A 123 -9.09 6.47 12.14
C SER A 123 -9.46 5.38 13.17
N ASN A 124 -10.48 5.61 13.97
CA ASN A 124 -10.93 4.65 14.99
C ASN A 124 -11.61 3.42 14.38
N LYS A 125 -12.39 3.58 13.30
CA LYS A 125 -12.94 2.47 12.50
C LYS A 125 -11.83 1.57 11.99
N LEU A 126 -10.79 2.15 11.35
CA LEU A 126 -9.66 1.40 10.81
C LEU A 126 -8.83 0.71 11.89
N ASN A 127 -8.66 1.35 13.07
CA ASN A 127 -7.99 0.73 14.21
C ASN A 127 -8.77 -0.48 14.76
N ALA A 128 -10.10 -0.41 14.81
CA ALA A 128 -10.94 -1.54 15.23
C ALA A 128 -10.85 -2.70 14.24
N LEU A 129 -10.86 -2.41 12.94
CA LEU A 129 -10.68 -3.39 11.88
C LEU A 129 -9.27 -4.01 11.88
N ALA A 130 -8.23 -3.21 12.12
CA ALA A 130 -6.86 -3.69 12.24
C ALA A 130 -6.68 -4.67 13.42
N LYS A 131 -7.29 -4.39 14.57
CA LYS A 131 -7.31 -5.32 15.72
C LYS A 131 -8.01 -6.65 15.39
N ARG A 132 -9.08 -6.61 14.60
CA ARG A 132 -9.78 -7.82 14.12
C ARG A 132 -8.89 -8.60 13.13
N ARG A 133 -8.17 -7.90 12.22
CA ARG A 133 -7.23 -8.49 11.26
C ARG A 133 -6.01 -9.14 11.93
N SER A 134 -5.46 -8.58 13.00
CA SER A 134 -4.30 -9.16 13.68
C SER A 134 -4.57 -10.56 14.26
N GLN A 135 -5.83 -10.90 14.53
CA GLN A 135 -6.24 -12.28 14.85
C GLN A 135 -6.24 -13.18 13.59
N TYR A 136 -6.38 -12.62 12.38
CA TYR A 136 -6.29 -13.35 11.10
C TYR A 136 -4.85 -13.47 10.58
N GLU A 137 -3.93 -12.59 10.96
CA GLU A 137 -2.51 -12.65 10.53
C GLU A 137 -1.80 -13.89 11.07
N MET A 138 -2.17 -14.42 12.22
CA MET A 138 -1.73 -15.74 12.67
C MET A 138 -2.25 -16.89 11.78
N ASN A 139 -3.28 -16.64 10.97
CA ASN A 139 -3.81 -17.64 10.04
C ASN A 139 -3.05 -17.71 8.70
N SER A 140 -2.27 -16.70 8.28
CA SER A 140 -1.53 -16.74 7.01
C SER A 140 -0.36 -17.72 7.03
N LEU A 141 0.32 -17.86 8.16
CA LEU A 141 1.31 -18.94 8.40
C LEU A 141 0.64 -20.32 8.45
N SER A 142 -0.65 -20.37 8.78
CA SER A 142 -1.43 -21.60 8.86
C SER A 142 -1.80 -22.18 7.49
N LEU A 143 -1.73 -21.38 6.42
CA LEU A 143 -2.14 -21.79 5.06
C LEU A 143 -0.94 -22.00 4.13
N ALA A 144 0.22 -21.40 4.40
CA ALA A 144 1.41 -21.57 3.58
C ALA A 144 2.13 -22.89 3.89
N GLN A 145 2.56 -23.60 2.85
CA GLN A 145 3.29 -24.86 2.97
C GLN A 145 4.79 -24.61 3.10
N VAL A 146 5.51 -25.54 3.76
CA VAL A 146 6.96 -25.52 3.93
C VAL A 146 7.70 -25.49 2.59
N SER A 147 7.17 -26.19 1.57
CA SER A 147 7.71 -26.18 0.20
C SER A 147 7.70 -24.82 -0.48
N GLN A 148 6.90 -23.86 -0.01
CA GLN A 148 6.83 -22.50 -0.54
C GLN A 148 7.87 -21.56 0.07
N ALA A 149 8.50 -21.97 1.18
CA ALA A 149 9.57 -21.21 1.81
C ALA A 149 10.90 -21.41 1.08
N PHE A 150 11.85 -20.50 1.33
CA PHE A 150 13.21 -20.69 0.86
C PHE A 150 13.87 -21.82 1.65
N LEU A 151 14.20 -22.92 0.97
CA LEU A 151 14.92 -24.04 1.55
C LEU A 151 16.41 -23.91 1.17
N ARG A 152 17.27 -23.94 2.19
CA ARG A 152 18.72 -23.90 1.98
C ARG A 152 19.19 -25.22 1.40
N PRO A 153 20.09 -25.19 0.39
CA PRO A 153 20.62 -26.41 -0.18
C PRO A 153 21.41 -27.23 0.87
N VAL A 154 21.29 -28.52 0.80
CA VAL A 154 21.92 -29.43 1.74
C VAL A 154 23.28 -29.86 1.22
N ASN A 155 24.30 -29.79 2.06
CA ASN A 155 25.59 -30.45 1.85
C ASN A 155 25.64 -31.73 2.68
N ILE A 156 25.67 -32.88 2.02
CA ILE A 156 25.77 -34.19 2.68
C ILE A 156 27.23 -34.66 2.60
N VAL A 157 27.84 -34.97 3.74
CA VAL A 157 29.22 -35.40 3.86
C VAL A 157 29.32 -36.76 4.56
N ASP A 158 30.47 -37.45 4.45
CA ASP A 158 30.74 -38.71 5.15
C ASP A 158 31.04 -38.46 6.63
N ALA A 159 30.69 -39.42 7.49
CA ALA A 159 30.96 -39.36 8.93
C ALA A 159 32.47 -39.24 9.26
N LYS A 160 33.35 -39.63 8.34
CA LYS A 160 34.81 -39.53 8.47
C LYS A 160 35.35 -38.13 8.14
N THR A 161 34.55 -37.24 7.57
CA THR A 161 34.94 -35.86 7.27
C THR A 161 35.45 -35.19 8.55
N SER A 162 36.60 -34.51 8.47
CA SER A 162 37.19 -33.84 9.62
C SER A 162 36.41 -32.54 9.97
N ILE A 163 36.59 -32.07 11.21
CA ILE A 163 36.02 -30.76 11.63
C ILE A 163 36.51 -29.66 10.69
N TYR A 164 37.78 -29.67 10.30
CA TYR A 164 38.38 -28.67 9.42
C TYR A 164 37.68 -28.63 8.06
N GLU A 165 37.51 -29.76 7.39
CA GLU A 165 36.81 -29.88 6.12
C GLU A 165 35.35 -29.42 6.22
N ALA A 166 34.67 -29.73 7.32
CA ALA A 166 33.31 -29.26 7.56
C ALA A 166 33.24 -27.73 7.68
N VAL A 167 34.24 -27.11 8.33
CA VAL A 167 34.34 -25.63 8.42
C VAL A 167 34.64 -24.98 7.06
N GLU A 168 35.49 -25.63 6.22
CA GLU A 168 35.69 -25.16 4.84
C GLU A 168 34.40 -25.18 4.04
N ILE A 169 33.55 -26.21 4.20
CA ILE A 169 32.21 -26.27 3.58
C ILE A 169 31.32 -25.17 4.11
N PHE A 170 31.32 -24.88 5.43
CA PHE A 170 30.57 -23.79 6.02
C PHE A 170 30.94 -22.45 5.37
N GLN A 171 32.24 -22.19 5.19
CA GLN A 171 32.73 -20.96 4.59
C GLN A 171 32.43 -20.89 3.10
N LYS A 172 32.72 -21.95 2.34
CA LYS A 172 32.54 -21.99 0.89
C LYS A 172 31.08 -21.87 0.46
N HIS A 173 30.18 -22.54 1.16
CA HIS A 173 28.74 -22.57 0.84
C HIS A 173 27.91 -21.62 1.70
N ARG A 174 28.55 -20.80 2.56
CA ARG A 174 27.90 -19.87 3.49
C ARG A 174 26.75 -20.54 4.27
N THR A 175 27.00 -21.77 4.74
CA THR A 175 26.05 -22.54 5.54
C THR A 175 26.54 -22.66 6.98
N THR A 176 25.62 -22.96 7.89
CA THR A 176 25.90 -23.13 9.32
C THR A 176 25.74 -24.59 9.78
N SER A 177 25.49 -25.49 8.82
CA SER A 177 25.33 -26.93 9.07
C SER A 177 25.64 -27.78 7.84
N VAL A 178 26.01 -29.01 8.06
CA VAL A 178 26.09 -30.09 7.05
C VAL A 178 25.34 -31.30 7.55
N LEU A 179 24.75 -32.08 6.66
CA LEU A 179 24.23 -33.40 6.99
C LEU A 179 25.36 -34.44 6.88
N VAL A 180 25.35 -35.38 7.80
CA VAL A 180 26.41 -36.38 7.93
C VAL A 180 25.81 -37.76 7.73
N ARG A 181 26.32 -38.51 6.77
CA ARG A 181 25.89 -39.88 6.48
C ARG A 181 26.75 -40.89 7.24
N GLU A 182 26.10 -41.75 8.02
CA GLU A 182 26.77 -42.83 8.74
C GLU A 182 27.01 -44.01 7.80
N GLY A 183 28.19 -44.02 7.09
CA GLY A 183 28.63 -45.12 6.23
C GLY A 183 28.11 -45.07 4.78
N ALA A 184 28.69 -45.96 3.93
CA ALA A 184 28.46 -45.96 2.47
C ALA A 184 27.18 -46.70 2.00
N ARG A 185 26.32 -47.17 2.90
CA ARG A 185 25.08 -47.90 2.52
C ARG A 185 23.90 -46.95 2.34
N GLU A 186 23.17 -47.15 1.25
CA GLU A 186 21.84 -46.56 1.09
C GLU A 186 20.95 -46.99 2.26
N GLY A 187 20.39 -46.04 3.01
CA GLY A 187 19.60 -46.27 4.23
C GLY A 187 20.36 -46.10 5.56
N ALA A 188 21.64 -45.74 5.53
CA ALA A 188 22.37 -45.31 6.73
C ALA A 188 21.78 -44.02 7.29
N GLY A 189 21.62 -43.92 8.62
CA GLY A 189 21.06 -42.76 9.31
C GLY A 189 21.77 -41.46 8.92
N LEU A 190 21.00 -40.41 8.72
CA LEU A 190 21.52 -39.05 8.53
C LEU A 190 21.62 -38.37 9.88
N GLY A 191 22.75 -37.74 10.15
CA GLY A 191 22.98 -36.85 11.27
C GLY A 191 23.18 -35.41 10.79
N ILE A 192 23.24 -34.46 11.71
CA ILE A 192 23.57 -33.06 11.44
C ILE A 192 24.75 -32.61 12.30
N PHE A 193 25.71 -31.95 11.66
CA PHE A 193 26.82 -31.26 12.31
C PHE A 193 26.62 -29.75 12.11
N THR A 194 26.65 -28.97 13.19
CA THR A 194 26.30 -27.54 13.20
C THR A 194 27.42 -26.69 13.84
N THR A 195 27.33 -25.38 13.66
CA THR A 195 28.22 -24.43 14.37
C THR A 195 28.16 -24.57 15.89
N THR A 196 27.02 -24.96 16.46
CA THR A 196 26.90 -25.24 17.90
C THR A 196 27.70 -26.48 18.29
N THR A 197 27.68 -27.53 17.47
CA THR A 197 28.48 -28.75 17.69
C THR A 197 29.98 -28.45 17.52
N LEU A 198 30.33 -27.61 16.54
CA LEU A 198 31.71 -27.12 16.37
C LEU A 198 32.20 -26.36 17.62
N GLN A 199 31.39 -25.48 18.20
CA GLN A 199 31.75 -24.77 19.42
C GLN A 199 32.03 -25.72 20.59
N LYS A 200 31.22 -26.77 20.75
CA LYS A 200 31.44 -27.81 21.77
C LYS A 200 32.76 -28.57 21.54
N ALA A 201 33.08 -28.89 20.27
CA ALA A 201 34.33 -29.54 19.91
C ALA A 201 35.56 -28.68 20.21
N LEU A 202 35.47 -27.37 19.93
CA LEU A 202 36.52 -26.40 20.25
C LEU A 202 36.73 -26.24 21.76
N LEU A 203 35.65 -26.15 22.54
CA LEU A 203 35.73 -26.10 24.01
C LEU A 203 36.31 -27.38 24.61
N ALA A 204 36.11 -28.52 23.97
CA ALA A 204 36.72 -29.81 24.36
C ALA A 204 38.19 -29.98 23.90
N ASN A 205 38.78 -28.94 23.27
CA ASN A 205 40.15 -28.96 22.72
C ASN A 205 40.43 -30.12 21.76
N LEU A 206 39.44 -30.53 20.95
CA LEU A 206 39.62 -31.61 19.98
C LEU A 206 40.50 -31.13 18.81
N PRO A 207 41.41 -31.98 18.29
CA PRO A 207 42.25 -31.64 17.14
C PRO A 207 41.39 -31.54 15.86
N ILE A 208 41.13 -30.31 15.40
CA ILE A 208 40.17 -30.00 14.32
C ILE A 208 40.52 -30.62 12.97
N GLN A 209 41.81 -30.85 12.67
CA GLN A 209 42.27 -31.38 11.39
C GLN A 209 42.08 -32.89 11.25
N SER A 210 42.02 -33.63 12.37
CA SER A 210 41.98 -35.11 12.36
C SER A 210 40.74 -35.71 13.01
N THR A 211 39.96 -34.90 13.76
CA THR A 211 38.77 -35.42 14.43
C THR A 211 37.61 -35.52 13.45
N PRO A 212 37.03 -36.73 13.24
CA PRO A 212 35.87 -36.90 12.37
C PRO A 212 34.61 -36.32 13.01
N ILE A 213 33.71 -35.75 12.18
CA ILE A 213 32.47 -35.13 12.65
C ILE A 213 31.35 -36.14 12.95
N GLY A 214 31.46 -37.38 12.47
CA GLY A 214 30.43 -38.40 12.68
C GLY A 214 30.06 -38.59 14.16
N PRO A 215 31.02 -38.88 15.06
CA PRO A 215 30.72 -39.04 16.50
C PRO A 215 30.20 -37.77 17.19
N LEU A 216 30.43 -36.62 16.59
CA LEU A 216 30.00 -35.31 17.10
C LEU A 216 28.62 -34.87 16.57
N SER A 217 28.11 -35.56 15.55
CA SER A 217 26.86 -35.24 14.88
C SER A 217 25.66 -35.77 15.66
N ILE A 218 24.53 -35.09 15.49
CA ILE A 218 23.24 -35.46 16.09
C ILE A 218 22.44 -36.23 15.05
N TYR A 219 22.17 -37.52 15.32
CA TYR A 219 21.46 -38.42 14.40
C TYR A 219 19.95 -38.45 14.59
N GLU A 220 19.42 -37.87 15.66
CA GLU A 220 17.98 -37.61 15.80
C GLU A 220 17.64 -36.29 15.08
N LEU A 221 17.42 -36.38 13.76
CA LEU A 221 17.05 -35.21 12.97
C LEU A 221 15.64 -34.75 13.30
N ILE A 222 15.49 -33.45 13.55
CA ILE A 222 14.20 -32.84 13.65
C ILE A 222 13.76 -32.45 12.25
N THR A 223 12.69 -33.10 11.77
CA THR A 223 12.22 -33.03 10.40
C THR A 223 10.80 -32.51 10.32
N VAL A 224 10.45 -31.90 9.17
CA VAL A 224 9.08 -31.56 8.74
C VAL A 224 8.90 -32.01 7.30
N GLN A 225 7.65 -32.25 6.88
CA GLN A 225 7.36 -32.59 5.50
C GLN A 225 7.20 -31.33 4.64
N ALA A 226 7.53 -31.42 3.36
CA ALA A 226 7.38 -30.32 2.40
C ALA A 226 5.93 -29.81 2.30
N ASN A 227 4.95 -30.69 2.51
CA ASN A 227 3.52 -30.38 2.49
C ASN A 227 2.96 -29.90 3.84
N ASP A 228 3.76 -29.93 4.93
CA ASP A 228 3.34 -29.38 6.21
C ASP A 228 3.18 -27.86 6.11
N HIS A 229 2.38 -27.28 7.00
CA HIS A 229 2.24 -25.85 7.07
C HIS A 229 3.44 -25.18 7.76
N LEU A 230 3.78 -23.96 7.34
CA LEU A 230 4.91 -23.20 7.92
C LEU A 230 4.81 -22.99 9.44
N TYR A 231 3.59 -22.86 9.97
CA TYR A 231 3.39 -22.76 11.42
C TYR A 231 3.82 -24.04 12.15
N GLU A 232 3.66 -25.23 11.53
CA GLU A 232 4.08 -26.50 12.11
C GLU A 232 5.60 -26.60 12.18
N ALA A 233 6.28 -26.10 11.14
CA ALA A 233 7.74 -25.98 11.17
C ALA A 233 8.20 -25.05 12.31
N LEU A 234 7.55 -23.89 12.48
CA LEU A 234 7.83 -22.97 13.58
C LEU A 234 7.54 -23.62 14.95
N ALA A 235 6.38 -24.26 15.10
CA ALA A 235 6.01 -24.96 16.33
C ALA A 235 6.99 -26.10 16.67
N THR A 236 7.47 -26.80 15.65
CA THR A 236 8.49 -27.85 15.79
C THR A 236 9.84 -27.28 16.25
N MET A 237 10.28 -26.17 15.66
CA MET A 237 11.49 -25.47 16.10
C MET A 237 11.40 -25.01 17.56
N ILE A 238 10.26 -24.46 17.97
CA ILE A 238 10.00 -24.01 19.35
C ILE A 238 9.97 -25.21 20.30
N ARG A 239 9.23 -26.27 19.96
CA ARG A 239 9.07 -27.48 20.80
C ARG A 239 10.41 -28.14 21.10
N HIS A 240 11.29 -28.19 20.11
CA HIS A 240 12.60 -28.84 20.23
C HIS A 240 13.74 -27.86 20.56
N SER A 241 13.43 -26.57 20.75
CA SER A 241 14.41 -25.47 21.01
C SER A 241 15.54 -25.45 19.98
N VAL A 242 15.19 -25.62 18.70
CA VAL A 242 16.14 -25.59 17.56
C VAL A 242 15.86 -24.44 16.64
N HIS A 243 16.90 -23.94 15.98
CA HIS A 243 16.80 -22.82 15.03
C HIS A 243 16.63 -23.27 13.58
N ARG A 244 16.56 -24.58 13.31
CA ARG A 244 16.42 -25.16 11.99
C ARG A 244 15.77 -26.55 12.04
N VAL A 245 15.10 -26.90 10.93
CA VAL A 245 14.54 -28.24 10.70
C VAL A 245 14.96 -28.72 9.31
N VAL A 246 15.09 -30.03 9.16
CA VAL A 246 15.34 -30.66 7.87
C VAL A 246 14.00 -30.89 7.19
N VAL A 247 13.86 -30.42 5.94
CA VAL A 247 12.63 -30.58 5.15
C VAL A 247 12.75 -31.85 4.31
N MET A 248 11.74 -32.70 4.43
CA MET A 248 11.65 -33.98 3.73
C MET A 248 10.49 -33.96 2.72
N ASP A 249 10.68 -34.66 1.60
CA ASP A 249 9.60 -35.10 0.73
C ASP A 249 9.56 -36.62 0.74
N GLY A 250 8.65 -37.19 1.53
CA GLY A 250 8.69 -38.61 1.86
C GLY A 250 9.98 -39.01 2.59
N SER A 251 10.86 -39.72 1.91
CA SER A 251 12.18 -40.17 2.45
C SER A 251 13.37 -39.33 1.92
N GLU A 252 13.13 -38.40 1.00
CA GLU A 252 14.19 -37.59 0.42
C GLU A 252 14.34 -36.25 1.14
N VAL A 253 15.58 -35.79 1.31
CA VAL A 253 15.88 -34.49 1.90
C VAL A 253 15.78 -33.42 0.84
N MET A 254 14.83 -32.48 0.98
CA MET A 254 14.66 -31.34 0.08
C MET A 254 15.57 -30.17 0.44
N GLY A 255 15.80 -29.93 1.73
CA GLY A 255 16.55 -28.76 2.18
C GLY A 255 16.55 -28.59 3.69
N ILE A 256 17.11 -27.48 4.13
CA ILE A 256 17.06 -27.03 5.53
C ILE A 256 16.28 -25.71 5.58
N LEU A 257 15.30 -25.64 6.48
CA LEU A 257 14.56 -24.44 6.80
C LEU A 257 15.06 -23.88 8.13
N GLU A 258 15.59 -22.67 8.14
CA GLU A 258 16.03 -21.99 9.35
C GLU A 258 14.94 -21.01 9.85
N GLN A 259 14.94 -20.69 11.15
CA GLN A 259 14.01 -19.73 11.75
C GLN A 259 14.07 -18.35 11.06
N VAL A 260 15.27 -17.94 10.61
CA VAL A 260 15.45 -16.70 9.82
C VAL A 260 14.77 -16.79 8.46
N ASP A 261 14.74 -17.97 7.83
CA ASP A 261 14.08 -18.17 6.53
C ASP A 261 12.55 -18.14 6.69
N LEU A 262 12.01 -18.60 7.82
CA LEU A 262 10.60 -18.43 8.17
C LEU A 262 10.22 -16.96 8.37
N LEU A 263 11.03 -16.22 9.13
CA LEU A 263 10.86 -14.77 9.29
C LEU A 263 11.05 -14.06 7.95
N SER A 264 11.95 -14.58 7.13
CA SER A 264 12.20 -14.10 5.77
C SER A 264 11.08 -14.43 4.80
N PHE A 265 10.40 -15.57 4.94
CA PHE A 265 9.20 -15.86 4.15
C PHE A 265 8.09 -14.85 4.45
N ILE A 266 7.95 -14.45 5.70
CA ILE A 266 7.01 -13.39 6.13
C ILE A 266 7.46 -12.00 5.65
N ALA A 267 8.81 -11.78 5.54
CA ALA A 267 9.42 -10.49 5.22
C ALA A 267 10.11 -10.44 3.83
N ASN A 268 10.35 -11.53 3.15
CA ASN A 268 11.49 -11.71 2.21
C ASN A 268 11.20 -12.16 0.77
N SER A 269 10.01 -12.07 0.24
CA SER A 269 9.93 -12.00 -1.23
C SER A 269 10.67 -10.76 -1.77
N SER A 270 10.78 -9.70 -0.97
CA SER A 270 11.46 -8.45 -1.34
C SER A 270 12.98 -8.53 -1.43
N SER A 271 13.66 -9.22 -0.49
CA SER A 271 15.13 -9.30 -0.52
C SER A 271 15.66 -10.15 -1.68
N LEU A 272 14.94 -11.21 -2.04
CA LEU A 272 15.28 -12.06 -3.18
C LEU A 272 15.12 -11.30 -4.51
N VAL A 273 14.05 -10.51 -4.64
CA VAL A 273 13.85 -9.64 -5.81
C VAL A 273 14.97 -8.61 -5.91
N ALA A 274 15.31 -7.94 -4.80
CA ALA A 274 16.41 -6.97 -4.76
C ALA A 274 17.77 -7.60 -5.11
N GLN A 275 18.04 -8.82 -4.66
CA GLN A 275 19.27 -9.55 -5.00
C GLN A 275 19.34 -9.87 -6.50
N LYS A 276 18.24 -10.33 -7.12
CA LYS A 276 18.18 -10.59 -8.56
C LYS A 276 18.40 -9.32 -9.38
N ILE A 277 17.82 -8.19 -8.96
CA ILE A 277 18.05 -6.89 -9.59
C ILE A 277 19.54 -6.55 -9.53
N PHE A 278 20.18 -6.70 -8.38
CA PHE A 278 21.60 -6.40 -8.22
C PHE A 278 22.51 -7.31 -9.09
N GLN A 279 22.15 -8.59 -9.22
CA GLN A 279 22.91 -9.56 -10.00
C GLN A 279 22.69 -9.48 -11.52
N ALA A 280 21.68 -8.76 -11.98
CA ALA A 280 21.37 -8.61 -13.41
C ALA A 280 22.56 -7.99 -14.16
N THR A 281 22.95 -8.58 -15.29
CA THR A 281 24.05 -8.13 -16.15
C THR A 281 23.54 -7.59 -17.49
N THR A 282 22.30 -7.85 -17.81
CA THR A 282 21.59 -7.37 -19.01
C THR A 282 20.22 -6.80 -18.66
N LEU A 283 19.64 -6.02 -19.56
CA LEU A 283 18.26 -5.52 -19.38
C LEU A 283 17.23 -6.65 -19.37
N ASP A 284 17.47 -7.74 -20.09
CA ASP A 284 16.59 -8.91 -20.11
C ASP A 284 16.56 -9.61 -18.73
N ASP A 285 17.67 -9.62 -17.99
CA ASP A 285 17.72 -10.18 -16.64
C ASP A 285 16.81 -9.42 -15.66
N LEU A 286 16.44 -8.17 -15.94
CA LEU A 286 15.58 -7.33 -15.09
C LEU A 286 14.08 -7.57 -15.30
N ARG A 287 13.66 -8.21 -16.39
CA ARG A 287 12.24 -8.46 -16.68
C ARG A 287 11.58 -9.35 -15.60
N LEU A 288 12.24 -10.46 -15.27
CA LEU A 288 11.70 -11.37 -14.26
C LEU A 288 11.60 -10.73 -12.86
N PRO A 289 12.64 -10.03 -12.34
CA PRO A 289 12.49 -9.25 -11.12
C PRO A 289 11.35 -8.22 -11.16
N ALA A 290 11.17 -7.53 -12.29
CA ALA A 290 10.08 -6.59 -12.46
C ALA A 290 8.69 -7.25 -12.34
N GLU A 291 8.49 -8.43 -12.93
CA GLU A 291 7.26 -9.22 -12.75
C GLU A 291 7.08 -9.68 -11.30
N GLN A 292 8.16 -10.09 -10.65
CA GLN A 292 8.14 -10.53 -9.26
C GLN A 292 7.72 -9.42 -8.28
N ILE A 293 8.00 -8.14 -8.56
CA ILE A 293 7.49 -7.02 -7.77
C ILE A 293 5.94 -7.03 -7.76
N THR A 294 5.30 -7.23 -8.91
CA THR A 294 3.82 -7.29 -9.00
C THR A 294 3.25 -8.48 -8.21
N ASN A 295 3.89 -9.65 -8.31
CA ASN A 295 3.48 -10.83 -7.55
C ASN A 295 3.63 -10.63 -6.03
N LEU A 296 4.70 -9.92 -5.62
CA LEU A 296 4.93 -9.56 -4.24
C LEU A 296 3.84 -8.62 -3.69
N ILE A 297 3.43 -7.62 -4.48
CA ILE A 297 2.33 -6.73 -4.11
C ILE A 297 1.06 -7.52 -3.84
N SER A 298 0.68 -8.42 -4.75
CA SER A 298 -0.49 -9.28 -4.61
C SER A 298 -0.41 -10.14 -3.34
N LEU A 299 0.75 -10.75 -3.09
CA LEU A 299 0.98 -11.56 -1.89
C LEU A 299 0.83 -10.76 -0.59
N LEU A 300 1.51 -9.60 -0.50
CA LEU A 300 1.45 -8.74 0.68
C LEU A 300 0.04 -8.22 0.94
N HIS A 301 -0.65 -7.85 -0.13
CA HIS A 301 -2.02 -7.35 -0.03
C HIS A 301 -3.00 -8.43 0.45
N ARG A 302 -2.95 -9.64 -0.11
CA ARG A 302 -3.74 -10.79 0.35
C ARG A 302 -3.46 -11.16 1.80
N ASN A 303 -2.23 -10.95 2.26
CA ASN A 303 -1.84 -11.16 3.65
C ASN A 303 -2.20 -9.98 4.58
N GLY A 304 -2.95 -8.99 4.11
CA GLY A 304 -3.45 -7.88 4.92
C GLY A 304 -2.43 -6.79 5.24
N THR A 305 -1.27 -6.76 4.57
CA THR A 305 -0.27 -5.70 4.76
C THR A 305 -0.87 -4.34 4.40
N LYS A 306 -0.67 -3.33 5.26
CA LYS A 306 -1.15 -1.97 5.03
C LYS A 306 -0.61 -1.41 3.71
N VAL A 307 -1.49 -0.79 2.92
CA VAL A 307 -1.16 -0.26 1.59
C VAL A 307 0.01 0.72 1.59
N GLY A 308 0.14 1.57 2.61
CA GLY A 308 1.28 2.48 2.74
C GLY A 308 2.62 1.76 2.96
N MET A 309 2.63 0.59 3.60
CA MET A 309 3.84 -0.25 3.73
C MET A 309 4.17 -0.92 2.39
N ILE A 310 3.16 -1.43 1.68
CA ILE A 310 3.33 -2.00 0.34
C ILE A 310 3.94 -0.95 -0.59
N ALA A 311 3.38 0.25 -0.62
CA ALA A 311 3.85 1.34 -1.48
C ALA A 311 5.32 1.72 -1.21
N ARG A 312 5.73 1.83 0.06
CA ARG A 312 7.13 2.11 0.42
C ARG A 312 8.09 1.00 -0.04
N LEU A 313 7.70 -0.26 0.15
CA LEU A 313 8.51 -1.39 -0.30
C LEU A 313 8.65 -1.42 -1.83
N VAL A 314 7.55 -1.15 -2.54
CA VAL A 314 7.53 -1.07 -4.01
C VAL A 314 8.44 0.04 -4.49
N GLN A 315 8.40 1.22 -3.87
CA GLN A 315 9.29 2.33 -4.20
C GLN A 315 10.77 1.93 -4.09
N GLU A 316 11.17 1.28 -3.00
CA GLU A 316 12.55 0.82 -2.81
C GLU A 316 12.99 -0.20 -3.88
N LEU A 317 12.10 -1.12 -4.26
CA LEU A 317 12.40 -2.11 -5.29
C LEU A 317 12.44 -1.49 -6.70
N ASN A 318 11.52 -0.58 -6.99
CA ASN A 318 11.48 0.15 -8.26
C ASN A 318 12.70 1.07 -8.42
N ALA A 319 13.10 1.77 -7.34
CA ALA A 319 14.31 2.59 -7.36
C ALA A 319 15.55 1.76 -7.72
N LYS A 320 15.72 0.58 -7.09
CA LYS A 320 16.81 -0.35 -7.42
C LYS A 320 16.72 -0.89 -8.85
N LEU A 321 15.51 -1.19 -9.33
CA LEU A 321 15.28 -1.66 -10.69
C LEU A 321 15.67 -0.59 -11.72
N PHE A 322 15.26 0.65 -11.49
CA PHE A 322 15.53 1.79 -12.38
C PHE A 322 17.02 2.20 -12.33
N GLU A 323 17.61 2.25 -11.14
CA GLU A 323 19.06 2.46 -10.97
C GLU A 323 19.87 1.41 -11.75
N ARG A 324 19.51 0.10 -11.61
CA ARG A 324 20.22 -0.95 -12.30
C ARG A 324 20.05 -0.86 -13.82
N ALA A 325 18.83 -0.59 -14.28
CA ALA A 325 18.57 -0.38 -15.71
C ALA A 325 19.39 0.78 -16.27
N TRP A 326 19.43 1.93 -15.56
CA TRP A 326 20.21 3.07 -15.95
C TRP A 326 21.72 2.78 -15.96
N THR A 327 22.23 2.09 -14.94
CA THR A 327 23.65 1.66 -14.86
C THR A 327 24.07 0.76 -16.02
N LEU A 328 23.15 -0.05 -16.57
CA LEU A 328 23.42 -0.93 -17.71
C LEU A 328 23.37 -0.19 -19.05
N ILE A 329 22.71 0.96 -19.11
CA ILE A 329 22.50 1.75 -20.34
C ILE A 329 23.49 2.92 -20.44
N ALA A 330 23.64 3.69 -19.36
CA ALA A 330 24.43 4.90 -19.35
C ALA A 330 25.94 4.59 -19.33
N SER A 331 26.73 5.36 -20.05
CA SER A 331 28.19 5.35 -19.87
C SER A 331 28.56 5.81 -18.45
N PRO A 332 29.69 5.38 -17.89
CA PRO A 332 30.13 5.84 -16.57
C PRO A 332 30.17 7.37 -16.45
N GLU A 333 30.60 8.06 -17.49
CA GLU A 333 30.66 9.51 -17.55
C GLU A 333 29.26 10.14 -17.53
N LEU A 334 28.30 9.62 -18.31
CA LEU A 334 26.90 10.07 -18.26
C LEU A 334 26.28 9.84 -16.88
N PHE A 335 26.58 8.70 -16.26
CA PHE A 335 26.07 8.38 -14.92
C PHE A 335 26.57 9.38 -13.87
N GLU A 336 27.86 9.72 -13.88
CA GLU A 336 28.47 10.65 -12.93
C GLU A 336 28.01 12.11 -13.14
N HIS A 337 27.70 12.51 -14.37
CA HIS A 337 27.30 13.88 -14.73
C HIS A 337 25.78 14.05 -14.89
N SER A 338 24.98 13.13 -14.40
CA SER A 338 23.53 13.22 -14.48
C SER A 338 22.82 12.78 -13.20
N CYS A 339 21.59 13.24 -13.01
CA CYS A 339 20.67 12.77 -11.99
C CYS A 339 19.41 12.22 -12.66
N LEU A 340 19.22 10.91 -12.60
CA LEU A 340 17.94 10.29 -12.96
C LEU A 340 17.00 10.43 -11.79
N PHE A 341 15.78 10.89 -12.04
CA PHE A 341 14.76 11.05 -11.01
C PHE A 341 13.40 10.56 -11.49
N VAL A 342 12.55 10.17 -10.55
CA VAL A 342 11.15 9.77 -10.77
C VAL A 342 10.22 10.79 -10.13
N MET A 343 8.98 10.85 -10.62
CA MET A 343 8.01 11.87 -10.22
C MET A 343 6.64 11.24 -9.93
N GLY A 344 5.63 12.08 -9.74
CA GLY A 344 4.26 11.64 -9.56
C GLY A 344 4.09 10.67 -8.37
N SER A 345 3.33 9.61 -8.55
CA SER A 345 3.12 8.60 -7.50
C SER A 345 4.38 7.82 -7.17
N GLU A 346 5.25 7.56 -8.15
CA GLU A 346 6.54 6.89 -7.92
C GLU A 346 7.46 7.77 -7.07
N GLY A 347 7.62 9.05 -7.42
CA GLY A 347 8.45 10.00 -6.68
C GLY A 347 7.98 10.22 -5.23
N ARG A 348 6.67 10.07 -4.97
CA ARG A 348 6.11 10.14 -3.62
C ARG A 348 6.18 8.83 -2.83
N GLY A 349 6.55 7.71 -3.46
CA GLY A 349 6.47 6.38 -2.83
C GLY A 349 5.04 5.93 -2.57
N GLU A 350 4.12 6.29 -3.44
CA GLU A 350 2.68 5.99 -3.36
C GLU A 350 2.20 5.15 -4.55
N GLN A 351 3.11 4.72 -5.43
CA GLN A 351 2.79 3.81 -6.51
C GLN A 351 2.65 2.38 -5.97
N ILE A 352 1.50 1.77 -6.20
CA ILE A 352 1.19 0.44 -5.68
C ILE A 352 1.22 -0.61 -6.79
N LEU A 353 0.77 -0.26 -7.98
CA LEU A 353 0.86 -1.10 -9.18
C LEU A 353 1.63 -0.34 -10.24
N LYS A 354 2.13 -1.06 -11.25
CA LYS A 354 2.77 -0.44 -12.39
C LYS A 354 1.77 0.44 -13.12
N THR A 355 2.04 1.73 -13.12
CA THR A 355 1.33 2.75 -13.90
C THR A 355 2.29 3.33 -14.94
N ASP A 356 1.88 4.42 -15.57
CA ASP A 356 2.69 5.17 -16.53
C ASP A 356 4.03 5.62 -15.93
N GLN A 357 5.02 5.78 -16.79
CA GLN A 357 6.33 6.28 -16.43
C GLN A 357 6.25 7.80 -16.20
N ASP A 358 6.74 8.26 -15.04
CA ASP A 358 6.95 9.68 -14.76
C ASP A 358 8.40 9.86 -14.30
N ASN A 359 9.31 10.23 -15.23
CA ASN A 359 10.73 10.34 -14.95
C ASN A 359 11.40 11.47 -15.73
N GLY A 360 12.59 11.88 -15.27
CA GLY A 360 13.36 12.92 -15.89
C GLY A 360 14.86 12.77 -15.64
N LEU A 361 15.67 13.51 -16.39
CA LEU A 361 17.13 13.53 -16.29
C LEU A 361 17.63 14.97 -16.20
N ILE A 362 18.36 15.30 -15.15
CA ILE A 362 19.12 16.55 -15.05
C ILE A 362 20.57 16.24 -15.33
N LEU A 363 21.20 17.02 -16.20
CA LEU A 363 22.61 16.92 -16.53
C LEU A 363 23.38 18.08 -15.90
N SER A 364 24.64 17.87 -15.54
CA SER A 364 25.53 18.97 -15.12
C SER A 364 25.71 19.95 -16.27
N ASN A 365 25.92 21.25 -15.93
CA ASN A 365 25.96 22.31 -16.92
C ASN A 365 27.14 22.20 -17.93
N ASP A 366 28.18 21.50 -17.57
CA ASP A 366 29.37 21.23 -18.39
C ASP A 366 29.26 19.96 -19.24
N TYR A 367 28.20 19.17 -19.10
CA TYR A 367 27.97 17.94 -19.85
C TYR A 367 26.95 18.15 -20.98
N PRO A 368 27.36 18.02 -22.27
CA PRO A 368 26.48 18.34 -23.40
C PRO A 368 25.42 17.25 -23.65
N ILE A 369 24.24 17.65 -24.11
CA ILE A 369 23.18 16.73 -24.55
C ILE A 369 23.54 16.22 -25.95
N THR A 370 24.28 15.13 -26.01
CA THR A 370 24.72 14.48 -27.26
C THR A 370 23.67 13.47 -27.74
N GLN A 371 23.86 12.95 -28.98
CA GLN A 371 23.03 11.85 -29.49
C GLN A 371 23.15 10.59 -28.63
N GLU A 372 24.27 10.36 -27.97
CA GLU A 372 24.46 9.26 -27.02
C GLU A 372 23.52 9.38 -25.82
N VAL A 373 23.40 10.58 -25.22
CA VAL A 373 22.46 10.86 -24.13
C VAL A 373 21.02 10.62 -24.57
N ILE A 374 20.66 11.08 -25.78
CA ILE A 374 19.31 10.88 -26.33
C ILE A 374 19.02 9.40 -26.49
N ASN A 375 19.93 8.63 -27.08
CA ASN A 375 19.79 7.19 -27.27
C ASN A 375 19.69 6.44 -25.95
N ALA A 376 20.47 6.82 -24.94
CA ALA A 376 20.39 6.23 -23.60
C ALA A 376 19.00 6.46 -22.96
N CYS A 377 18.46 7.67 -23.07
CA CYS A 377 17.12 8.00 -22.58
C CYS A 377 16.00 7.22 -23.32
N GLU A 378 16.12 7.05 -24.64
CA GLU A 378 15.19 6.24 -25.42
C GLU A 378 15.25 4.77 -25.00
N GLN A 379 16.46 4.21 -24.85
CA GLN A 379 16.65 2.83 -24.40
C GLN A 379 16.08 2.62 -22.98
N PHE A 380 16.25 3.58 -22.09
CA PHE A 380 15.69 3.51 -20.74
C PHE A 380 14.15 3.48 -20.76
N SER A 381 13.51 4.38 -21.50
CA SER A 381 12.05 4.40 -21.63
C SER A 381 11.52 3.10 -22.24
N LEU A 382 12.20 2.54 -23.26
CA LEU A 382 11.84 1.25 -23.86
C LEU A 382 12.04 0.09 -22.89
N ALA A 383 13.11 0.11 -22.08
CA ALA A 383 13.36 -0.90 -21.06
C ALA A 383 12.24 -0.90 -20.01
N LEU A 384 11.84 0.27 -19.49
CA LEU A 384 10.74 0.39 -18.54
C LEU A 384 9.41 -0.12 -19.13
N THR A 385 9.14 0.19 -20.41
CA THR A 385 7.97 -0.36 -21.12
C THR A 385 8.01 -1.89 -21.14
N SER A 386 9.18 -2.47 -21.39
CA SER A 386 9.37 -3.93 -21.40
C SER A 386 9.23 -4.56 -20.00
N PHE A 387 9.44 -3.79 -18.94
CA PHE A 387 9.23 -4.20 -17.54
C PHE A 387 7.77 -4.05 -17.09
N GLY A 388 6.90 -3.53 -17.96
CA GLY A 388 5.47 -3.35 -17.71
C GLY A 388 5.09 -1.97 -17.18
N TYR A 389 5.93 -0.95 -17.32
CA TYR A 389 5.61 0.46 -17.08
C TYR A 389 5.27 1.12 -18.41
N PRO A 390 3.99 1.37 -18.75
CA PRO A 390 3.62 1.97 -20.02
C PRO A 390 4.10 3.42 -20.14
N GLU A 391 4.19 3.91 -21.36
CA GLU A 391 4.53 5.31 -21.64
C GLU A 391 3.50 6.26 -21.02
N CYS A 392 3.96 7.38 -20.47
CA CYS A 392 3.09 8.43 -19.95
C CYS A 392 2.35 9.14 -21.09
N PRO A 393 1.00 9.20 -21.08
CA PRO A 393 0.24 9.96 -22.07
C PRO A 393 0.62 11.44 -22.12
N GLY A 394 1.06 12.00 -20.99
CA GLY A 394 1.57 13.38 -20.87
C GLY A 394 3.02 13.54 -21.35
N ARG A 395 3.69 12.46 -21.80
CA ARG A 395 5.08 12.45 -22.23
C ARG A 395 6.07 12.98 -21.18
N ILE A 396 5.78 12.72 -19.89
CA ILE A 396 6.63 13.12 -18.75
C ILE A 396 7.70 12.04 -18.55
N MET A 397 8.65 11.98 -19.47
CA MET A 397 9.66 10.92 -19.53
C MET A 397 11.01 11.45 -20.06
N VAL A 398 12.10 10.80 -19.66
CA VAL A 398 13.49 11.18 -20.04
C VAL A 398 13.73 11.23 -21.56
N ASN A 399 12.98 10.48 -22.36
CA ASN A 399 13.08 10.50 -23.80
C ASN A 399 12.47 11.78 -24.43
N ASN A 400 11.68 12.55 -23.68
CA ASN A 400 11.21 13.88 -24.07
C ASN A 400 12.23 14.95 -23.66
N ALA A 401 12.54 15.88 -24.57
CA ALA A 401 13.48 16.97 -24.33
C ALA A 401 13.05 17.87 -23.15
N ASP A 402 11.73 18.04 -22.93
CA ASP A 402 11.19 18.86 -21.84
C ASP A 402 11.47 18.30 -20.43
N TRP A 403 11.92 17.04 -20.35
CA TRP A 403 12.26 16.35 -19.12
C TRP A 403 13.71 15.85 -19.07
N ARG A 404 14.53 16.31 -20.03
CA ARG A 404 15.97 16.05 -20.13
C ARG A 404 16.72 17.34 -20.46
N MET A 405 17.24 18.00 -19.43
CA MET A 405 17.85 19.33 -19.54
C MET A 405 19.10 19.43 -18.66
N SER A 406 19.94 20.44 -18.92
CA SER A 406 20.98 20.82 -17.97
C SER A 406 20.37 21.40 -16.69
N GLU A 407 21.15 21.43 -15.59
CA GLU A 407 20.73 21.97 -14.29
C GLU A 407 20.23 23.41 -14.40
N SER A 408 20.95 24.27 -15.15
CA SER A 408 20.58 25.67 -15.34
C SER A 408 19.30 25.86 -16.17
N GLU A 409 19.12 25.05 -17.21
CA GLU A 409 17.90 25.05 -18.03
C GLU A 409 16.70 24.55 -17.21
N PHE A 410 16.87 23.46 -16.43
CA PHE A 410 15.80 22.93 -15.59
C PHE A 410 15.40 23.89 -14.47
N SER A 411 16.41 24.56 -13.84
CA SER A 411 16.17 25.63 -12.88
C SER A 411 15.38 26.80 -13.45
N SER A 412 15.73 27.22 -14.66
CA SER A 412 15.01 28.31 -15.35
C SER A 412 13.59 27.90 -15.74
N THR A 413 13.44 26.71 -16.28
CA THR A 413 12.14 26.16 -16.71
C THR A 413 11.19 25.96 -15.52
N SER A 414 11.66 25.35 -14.43
CA SER A 414 10.83 25.13 -13.22
C SER A 414 10.38 26.44 -12.56
N LYS A 415 11.24 27.46 -12.52
CA LYS A 415 10.89 28.82 -12.07
C LYS A 415 9.84 29.46 -12.99
N ASN A 416 9.98 29.27 -14.31
CA ASN A 416 9.02 29.80 -15.28
C ASN A 416 7.63 29.16 -15.14
N TRP A 417 7.52 27.86 -14.80
CA TRP A 417 6.23 27.23 -14.51
C TRP A 417 5.45 27.92 -13.38
N LEU A 418 6.17 28.44 -12.40
CA LEU A 418 5.58 29.17 -11.28
C LEU A 418 5.26 30.62 -11.62
N LEU A 419 6.17 31.31 -12.31
CA LEU A 419 6.04 32.75 -12.63
C LEU A 419 5.03 33.03 -13.73
N ASN A 420 4.88 32.13 -14.71
CA ASN A 420 3.96 32.22 -15.83
C ASN A 420 2.97 31.03 -15.81
N PRO A 421 2.04 31.01 -14.84
CA PRO A 421 1.20 29.84 -14.59
C PRO A 421 0.17 29.67 -15.71
N THR A 422 0.33 28.62 -16.49
CA THR A 422 -0.70 28.03 -17.35
C THR A 422 -1.19 26.73 -16.69
N PRO A 423 -2.33 26.15 -17.08
CA PRO A 423 -2.74 24.84 -16.56
C PRO A 423 -1.67 23.77 -16.74
N GLU A 424 -0.97 23.76 -17.86
CA GLU A 424 0.13 22.83 -18.14
C GLU A 424 1.35 23.10 -17.26
N SER A 425 1.77 24.39 -17.13
CA SER A 425 2.89 24.77 -16.26
C SER A 425 2.65 24.38 -14.79
N LEU A 426 1.43 24.62 -14.29
CA LEU A 426 1.05 24.25 -12.92
C LEU A 426 1.04 22.73 -12.72
N MET A 427 0.61 21.97 -13.74
CA MET A 427 0.66 20.51 -13.72
C MET A 427 2.11 20.02 -13.70
N ASN A 428 2.98 20.54 -14.57
CA ASN A 428 4.40 20.19 -14.63
C ASN A 428 5.10 20.51 -13.31
N LEU A 429 4.84 21.69 -12.75
CA LEU A 429 5.34 22.08 -11.43
C LEU A 429 4.86 21.12 -10.33
N ALA A 430 3.56 20.77 -10.31
CA ALA A 430 3.00 19.85 -9.33
C ALA A 430 3.66 18.46 -9.40
N ILE A 431 3.92 17.98 -10.61
CA ILE A 431 4.58 16.68 -10.82
C ILE A 431 6.05 16.77 -10.42
N PHE A 432 6.76 17.84 -10.78
CA PHE A 432 8.17 18.05 -10.46
C PHE A 432 8.43 18.22 -8.94
N LEU A 433 7.51 18.83 -8.20
CA LEU A 433 7.63 18.93 -6.73
C LEU A 433 7.68 17.58 -6.02
N ASP A 434 7.17 16.53 -6.68
CA ASP A 434 7.24 15.16 -6.18
C ASP A 434 8.53 14.43 -6.61
N ALA A 435 9.43 15.08 -7.34
CA ALA A 435 10.65 14.49 -7.86
C ALA A 435 11.51 13.87 -6.74
N HIS A 436 11.94 12.64 -6.96
CA HIS A 436 12.83 11.87 -6.11
C HIS A 436 13.99 11.31 -6.92
N ALA A 437 15.22 11.61 -6.51
CA ALA A 437 16.41 11.13 -7.18
C ALA A 437 16.54 9.60 -7.04
N VAL A 438 16.78 8.92 -8.15
CA VAL A 438 16.99 7.46 -8.19
C VAL A 438 18.49 7.16 -8.14
N CYS A 439 19.28 7.77 -9.02
CA CYS A 439 20.72 7.53 -9.11
C CYS A 439 21.45 8.68 -9.80
N GLY A 440 22.80 8.60 -9.80
CA GLY A 440 23.69 9.63 -10.32
C GLY A 440 23.98 10.74 -9.30
N ASP A 441 24.28 11.95 -9.77
CA ASP A 441 24.53 13.09 -8.89
C ASP A 441 23.24 13.72 -8.36
N ILE A 442 22.81 13.29 -7.18
CA ILE A 442 21.59 13.76 -6.51
C ILE A 442 21.61 15.25 -6.18
N GLN A 443 22.79 15.91 -6.14
CA GLN A 443 22.89 17.33 -5.85
C GLN A 443 22.27 18.18 -6.97
N LEU A 444 22.29 17.71 -8.22
CA LEU A 444 21.66 18.40 -9.34
C LEU A 444 20.16 18.62 -9.11
N LEU A 445 19.43 17.58 -8.69
CA LEU A 445 18.00 17.71 -8.37
C LEU A 445 17.77 18.62 -7.16
N LYS A 446 18.64 18.54 -6.14
CA LYS A 446 18.54 19.35 -4.94
C LYS A 446 18.69 20.84 -5.25
N ILE A 447 19.68 21.23 -6.06
CA ILE A 447 19.91 22.63 -6.49
C ILE A 447 18.67 23.19 -7.19
N VAL A 448 18.10 22.44 -8.15
CA VAL A 448 16.90 22.88 -8.88
C VAL A 448 15.72 23.08 -7.92
N LYS A 449 15.49 22.15 -6.99
CA LYS A 449 14.40 22.26 -6.01
C LYS A 449 14.61 23.41 -5.00
N GLU A 450 15.84 23.63 -4.53
CA GLU A 450 16.19 24.77 -3.65
C GLU A 450 15.84 26.10 -4.32
N GLY A 451 16.29 26.29 -5.57
CA GLY A 451 16.00 27.51 -6.32
C GLY A 451 14.51 27.75 -6.56
N LEU A 452 13.68 26.70 -6.53
CA LEU A 452 12.23 26.82 -6.65
C LEU A 452 11.59 27.21 -5.30
N PHE A 453 12.03 26.59 -4.19
CA PHE A 453 11.54 26.94 -2.84
C PHE A 453 11.86 28.39 -2.46
N ASP A 454 13.06 28.89 -2.82
CA ASP A 454 13.45 30.27 -2.55
C ASP A 454 12.53 31.31 -3.25
N LEU A 455 12.01 30.97 -4.43
CA LEU A 455 11.13 31.86 -5.18
C LEU A 455 9.74 32.03 -4.56
N ILE A 456 9.28 31.06 -3.77
CA ILE A 456 7.93 31.01 -3.22
C ILE A 456 7.79 31.80 -1.91
N ASN A 457 8.92 32.08 -1.24
CA ASN A 457 8.96 32.66 0.10
C ASN A 457 8.08 33.88 0.34
N ASP A 458 7.75 34.67 -0.70
CA ASP A 458 7.07 35.94 -0.55
C ASP A 458 5.81 36.10 -1.42
N ASN A 459 5.29 35.02 -2.06
CA ASN A 459 4.22 35.20 -3.05
C ASN A 459 2.98 34.32 -2.79
N GLN A 460 2.12 34.78 -1.86
CA GLN A 460 0.86 34.10 -1.52
C GLN A 460 -0.10 33.97 -2.72
N ILE A 461 -0.04 34.89 -3.69
CA ILE A 461 -0.92 34.84 -4.88
C ILE A 461 -0.54 33.64 -5.76
N LEU A 462 0.75 33.36 -5.93
CA LEU A 462 1.20 32.20 -6.69
C LEU A 462 0.79 30.89 -6.02
N LEU A 463 0.87 30.84 -4.69
CA LEU A 463 0.43 29.68 -3.90
C LEU A 463 -1.09 29.45 -4.02
N ALA A 464 -1.88 30.50 -3.93
CA ALA A 464 -3.33 30.42 -4.09
C ALA A 464 -3.71 29.91 -5.50
N ARG A 465 -3.06 30.43 -6.55
CA ARG A 465 -3.25 29.95 -7.93
C ARG A 465 -2.81 28.48 -8.11
N PHE A 466 -1.67 28.10 -7.52
CA PHE A 466 -1.23 26.70 -7.55
C PHE A 466 -2.23 25.78 -6.86
N THR A 467 -2.75 26.20 -5.71
CA THR A 467 -3.72 25.42 -4.92
C THR A 467 -5.09 25.32 -5.61
N SER A 468 -5.53 26.36 -6.33
CA SER A 468 -6.86 26.42 -6.98
C SER A 468 -7.08 25.30 -8.02
N ALA A 469 -6.03 24.63 -8.50
CA ALA A 469 -6.15 23.45 -9.34
C ALA A 469 -6.99 22.32 -8.70
N ILE A 470 -7.15 22.31 -7.36
CA ILE A 470 -8.04 21.39 -6.64
C ILE A 470 -9.49 21.54 -7.08
N GLU A 471 -9.93 22.76 -7.40
CA GLU A 471 -11.31 23.05 -7.76
C GLU A 471 -11.63 22.63 -9.20
N SER A 472 -10.68 22.84 -10.13
CA SER A 472 -10.87 22.54 -11.55
C SER A 472 -11.09 21.04 -11.86
N ILE A 473 -10.48 20.14 -11.08
CA ILE A 473 -10.61 18.69 -11.28
C ILE A 473 -11.84 18.13 -10.55
N SER A 474 -12.35 18.83 -9.54
CA SER A 474 -13.48 18.40 -8.72
C SER A 474 -14.86 18.80 -9.26
N SER A 475 -14.93 19.62 -10.32
CA SER A 475 -16.18 20.12 -10.91
C SER A 475 -17.00 19.07 -11.70
N GLU A 476 -16.57 17.80 -11.77
CA GLU A 476 -17.48 16.70 -12.11
C GLU A 476 -18.43 16.40 -10.94
N VAL A 477 -19.24 17.40 -10.59
CA VAL A 477 -20.30 17.39 -9.54
C VAL A 477 -21.43 16.36 -9.81
N GLY A 478 -21.23 15.44 -10.69
CA GLY A 478 -22.26 14.46 -11.08
C GLY A 478 -22.10 13.04 -10.54
N TRP A 479 -21.03 12.73 -9.76
CA TRP A 479 -20.79 11.33 -9.41
C TRP A 479 -21.76 10.77 -8.35
N TRP A 480 -22.22 11.59 -7.39
CA TRP A 480 -23.29 11.23 -6.47
C TRP A 480 -24.62 10.98 -7.23
N ASN A 481 -24.92 11.79 -8.25
CA ASN A 481 -26.08 11.57 -9.11
C ASN A 481 -25.95 10.29 -9.94
N ARG A 482 -24.74 9.85 -10.30
CA ARG A 482 -24.50 8.56 -10.97
C ARG A 482 -24.72 7.36 -10.04
N LEU A 483 -24.48 7.51 -8.74
CA LEU A 483 -24.82 6.49 -7.72
C LEU A 483 -26.35 6.28 -7.61
N LEU A 484 -27.15 7.31 -7.93
CA LEU A 484 -28.60 7.26 -7.84
C LEU A 484 -29.29 6.68 -9.08
N THR A 485 -28.63 6.65 -10.23
CA THR A 485 -29.19 6.12 -11.48
C THR A 485 -29.00 4.59 -11.64
N LEU A 486 -28.90 3.85 -10.54
CA LEU A 486 -28.75 2.39 -10.52
C LEU A 486 -29.91 1.59 -11.15
N ASN A 487 -31.00 2.25 -11.59
CA ASN A 487 -32.15 1.62 -12.23
C ASN A 487 -32.28 1.87 -13.74
N GLY A 488 -31.27 2.45 -14.39
CA GLY A 488 -31.26 2.70 -15.84
C GLY A 488 -30.15 1.91 -16.52
N GLU A 489 -30.49 1.09 -17.47
CA GLU A 489 -29.62 0.32 -18.35
C GLU A 489 -28.46 1.17 -18.90
N HIS A 490 -27.22 0.63 -18.77
CA HIS A 490 -26.00 1.08 -19.45
C HIS A 490 -25.35 2.42 -19.04
N SER A 491 -24.94 2.60 -17.76
CA SER A 491 -23.72 3.34 -17.50
C SER A 491 -22.87 2.58 -16.47
N GLU A 492 -21.63 2.33 -16.84
CA GLU A 492 -20.66 1.62 -15.99
C GLU A 492 -20.54 2.34 -14.64
N ASN A 493 -20.91 1.65 -13.57
CA ASN A 493 -20.94 2.16 -12.20
C ASN A 493 -19.51 2.23 -11.65
N ARG A 494 -18.62 2.92 -12.38
CA ARG A 494 -17.19 3.04 -12.08
C ARG A 494 -16.83 4.43 -11.62
N ILE A 495 -15.99 4.52 -10.61
CA ILE A 495 -15.46 5.77 -10.07
C ILE A 495 -13.94 5.81 -10.21
N ASN A 496 -13.42 6.92 -10.71
CA ASN A 496 -11.99 7.20 -10.74
C ASN A 496 -11.56 7.82 -9.40
N LEU A 497 -11.00 7.00 -8.50
CA LEU A 497 -10.59 7.44 -7.17
C LEU A 497 -9.46 8.47 -7.19
N LYS A 498 -8.61 8.48 -8.26
CA LYS A 498 -7.58 9.52 -8.44
C LYS A 498 -8.22 10.89 -8.54
N LYS A 499 -9.28 11.04 -9.36
CA LYS A 499 -10.01 12.30 -9.53
C LYS A 499 -10.93 12.62 -8.36
N ALA A 500 -11.61 11.60 -7.81
CA ALA A 500 -12.62 11.80 -6.77
C ALA A 500 -12.02 12.25 -5.42
N GLY A 501 -10.80 11.80 -5.07
CA GLY A 501 -10.25 12.08 -3.74
C GLY A 501 -8.73 12.18 -3.68
N ILE A 502 -7.98 11.22 -4.25
CA ILE A 502 -6.51 11.15 -4.10
C ILE A 502 -5.84 12.45 -4.56
N PHE A 503 -6.27 13.00 -5.72
CA PHE A 503 -5.71 14.24 -6.24
C PHE A 503 -5.87 15.41 -5.27
N ALA A 504 -7.05 15.58 -4.68
CA ALA A 504 -7.31 16.67 -3.75
C ALA A 504 -6.44 16.58 -2.49
N ILE A 505 -6.28 15.38 -1.94
CA ILE A 505 -5.39 15.13 -0.80
C ILE A 505 -3.95 15.45 -1.19
N VAL A 506 -3.43 14.81 -2.22
CA VAL A 506 -2.03 14.93 -2.64
C VAL A 506 -1.68 16.37 -3.01
N HIS A 507 -2.51 17.05 -3.82
CA HIS A 507 -2.23 18.40 -4.26
C HIS A 507 -2.38 19.42 -3.13
N GLY A 508 -3.39 19.25 -2.26
CA GLY A 508 -3.58 20.14 -1.11
C GLY A 508 -2.44 20.02 -0.10
N VAL A 509 -2.01 18.80 0.23
CA VAL A 509 -0.85 18.57 1.11
C VAL A 509 0.43 19.11 0.47
N ARG A 510 0.60 18.95 -0.85
CA ARG A 510 1.74 19.52 -1.60
C ARG A 510 1.76 21.06 -1.53
N SER A 511 0.60 21.70 -1.65
CA SER A 511 0.48 23.17 -1.55
C SER A 511 0.86 23.68 -0.16
N LEU A 512 0.37 23.02 0.90
CA LEU A 512 0.77 23.33 2.28
C LEU A 512 2.25 23.07 2.55
N ALA A 513 2.80 21.97 2.00
CA ALA A 513 4.21 21.63 2.11
C ALA A 513 5.10 22.66 1.42
N LEU A 514 4.70 23.10 0.23
CA LEU A 514 5.37 24.14 -0.55
C LEU A 514 5.42 25.47 0.22
N GLU A 515 4.28 25.92 0.77
CA GLU A 515 4.18 27.12 1.62
C GLU A 515 5.13 27.06 2.84
N ASN A 516 5.31 25.88 3.41
CA ASN A 516 6.03 25.70 4.67
C ASN A 516 7.45 25.14 4.50
N HIS A 517 8.00 25.12 3.28
CA HIS A 517 9.35 24.63 2.96
C HIS A 517 9.59 23.20 3.47
N ILE A 518 8.66 22.29 3.19
CA ILE A 518 8.75 20.89 3.58
C ILE A 518 9.31 20.08 2.42
N TRP A 519 10.45 19.43 2.65
CA TRP A 519 11.21 18.66 1.66
C TRP A 519 10.75 17.21 1.51
N ALA A 520 9.90 16.72 2.42
CA ALA A 520 9.39 15.36 2.34
C ALA A 520 8.67 15.14 1.00
N ASN A 521 8.94 14.00 0.36
CA ASN A 521 8.32 13.69 -0.93
C ASN A 521 6.95 13.04 -0.76
N SER A 522 6.80 12.07 0.18
CA SER A 522 5.53 11.37 0.40
C SER A 522 4.47 12.29 1.02
N THR A 523 3.20 12.07 0.66
CA THR A 523 2.08 12.81 1.23
C THR A 523 2.00 12.63 2.75
N GLU A 524 2.14 11.39 3.24
CA GLU A 524 2.19 11.09 4.68
C GLU A 524 3.33 11.82 5.39
N GLY A 525 4.55 11.80 4.82
CA GLY A 525 5.71 12.52 5.37
C GLY A 525 5.49 14.03 5.44
N ARG A 526 4.91 14.62 4.38
CA ARG A 526 4.53 16.05 4.36
C ARG A 526 3.51 16.38 5.46
N VAL A 527 2.47 15.56 5.63
CA VAL A 527 1.46 15.75 6.68
C VAL A 527 2.09 15.68 8.06
N HIS A 528 2.97 14.72 8.34
CA HIS A 528 3.67 14.64 9.61
C HIS A 528 4.51 15.89 9.92
N GLU A 529 5.23 16.43 8.93
CA GLU A 529 6.00 17.67 9.10
C GLU A 529 5.07 18.89 9.29
N LEU A 530 3.94 18.95 8.60
CA LEU A 530 2.93 20.01 8.79
C LEU A 530 2.34 19.98 10.21
N VAL A 531 2.06 18.79 10.76
CA VAL A 531 1.62 18.64 12.16
C VAL A 531 2.68 19.14 13.14
N LYS A 532 3.95 18.76 12.96
CA LYS A 532 5.06 19.24 13.80
C LYS A 532 5.19 20.77 13.78
N LYS A 533 4.90 21.39 12.64
CA LYS A 533 4.91 22.86 12.47
C LYS A 533 3.59 23.53 12.88
N ASN A 534 2.59 22.79 13.38
CA ASN A 534 1.24 23.26 13.74
C ASN A 534 0.51 23.97 12.57
N LYS A 535 0.68 23.45 11.33
CA LYS A 535 0.08 24.02 10.12
C LYS A 535 -1.20 23.29 9.68
N ILE A 536 -1.50 22.15 10.26
CA ILE A 536 -2.73 21.39 10.09
C ILE A 536 -3.17 20.83 11.46
N PRO A 537 -4.47 20.85 11.80
CA PRO A 537 -4.99 20.18 13.00
C PRO A 537 -4.66 18.69 12.99
N LYS A 538 -4.24 18.14 14.14
CA LYS A 538 -3.78 16.75 14.23
C LYS A 538 -4.85 15.74 13.82
N ASP A 539 -6.10 15.99 14.20
CA ASP A 539 -7.21 15.07 13.88
C ASP A 539 -7.47 15.06 12.38
N LEU A 540 -7.57 16.25 11.74
CA LEU A 540 -7.71 16.35 10.28
C LEU A 540 -6.51 15.71 9.55
N ALA A 541 -5.30 15.87 10.07
CA ALA A 541 -4.10 15.26 9.51
C ALA A 541 -4.17 13.73 9.49
N ASN A 542 -4.58 13.13 10.61
CA ASN A 542 -4.76 11.67 10.71
C ASN A 542 -5.85 11.18 9.74
N ASP A 543 -6.99 11.87 9.69
CA ASP A 543 -8.08 11.51 8.80
C ASP A 543 -7.68 11.62 7.32
N VAL A 544 -6.89 12.63 6.94
CA VAL A 544 -6.35 12.80 5.58
C VAL A 544 -5.42 11.64 5.20
N ILE A 545 -4.51 11.22 6.09
CA ILE A 545 -3.61 10.08 5.84
C ILE A 545 -4.41 8.78 5.67
N GLU A 546 -5.34 8.53 6.59
CA GLU A 546 -6.14 7.30 6.56
C GLU A 546 -7.07 7.27 5.34
N SER A 547 -7.65 8.41 4.96
CA SER A 547 -8.45 8.53 3.72
C SER A 547 -7.61 8.22 2.49
N LEU A 548 -6.37 8.74 2.42
CA LEU A 548 -5.45 8.40 1.32
C LEU A 548 -5.20 6.91 1.25
N HIS A 549 -4.94 6.27 2.39
CA HIS A 549 -4.67 4.82 2.46
C HIS A 549 -5.90 3.99 2.07
N VAL A 550 -7.11 4.38 2.48
CA VAL A 550 -8.36 3.70 2.06
C VAL A 550 -8.55 3.81 0.54
N LEU A 551 -8.42 5.02 -0.02
CA LEU A 551 -8.58 5.24 -1.46
C LEU A 551 -7.51 4.47 -2.28
N MET A 552 -6.26 4.43 -1.79
CA MET A 552 -5.19 3.63 -2.40
C MET A 552 -5.49 2.13 -2.30
N GLY A 553 -6.01 1.65 -1.17
CA GLY A 553 -6.37 0.25 -0.95
C GLY A 553 -7.45 -0.21 -1.92
N LEU A 554 -8.56 0.53 -2.02
CA LEU A 554 -9.65 0.23 -2.96
C LEU A 554 -9.18 0.24 -4.43
N LYS A 555 -8.27 1.17 -4.78
CA LYS A 555 -7.66 1.19 -6.11
C LYS A 555 -6.79 -0.03 -6.35
N LEU A 556 -6.06 -0.50 -5.34
CA LEU A 556 -5.23 -1.71 -5.42
C LEU A 556 -6.09 -2.96 -5.59
N ASP A 557 -7.17 -3.10 -4.81
CA ASP A 557 -8.12 -4.21 -4.92
C ASP A 557 -8.69 -4.33 -6.33
N SER A 558 -9.17 -3.20 -6.89
CA SER A 558 -9.69 -3.16 -8.25
C SER A 558 -8.63 -3.52 -9.30
N GLY A 559 -7.42 -2.96 -9.18
CA GLY A 559 -6.33 -3.21 -10.12
C GLY A 559 -5.85 -4.66 -10.09
N LEU A 560 -5.77 -5.29 -8.92
CA LEU A 560 -5.41 -6.71 -8.80
C LEU A 560 -6.48 -7.62 -9.42
N ALA A 561 -7.77 -7.32 -9.22
CA ALA A 561 -8.86 -8.06 -9.84
C ALA A 561 -8.86 -7.92 -11.39
N GLU A 562 -8.48 -6.74 -11.91
CA GLU A 562 -8.30 -6.54 -13.35
C GLU A 562 -7.14 -7.38 -13.89
N LEU A 563 -5.99 -7.38 -13.22
CA LEU A 563 -4.82 -8.19 -13.60
C LEU A 563 -5.12 -9.70 -13.58
N GLU A 564 -5.86 -10.20 -12.58
CA GLU A 564 -6.27 -11.61 -12.49
C GLU A 564 -7.18 -12.03 -13.68
N THR A 565 -7.96 -11.09 -14.21
CA THR A 565 -8.81 -11.32 -15.39
C THR A 565 -8.11 -11.01 -16.72
N GLY A 566 -6.80 -10.70 -16.69
CA GLY A 566 -5.99 -10.36 -17.87
C GLY A 566 -6.34 -9.02 -18.51
N LYS A 567 -6.97 -8.12 -17.75
CA LYS A 567 -7.31 -6.76 -18.20
C LYS A 567 -6.22 -5.76 -17.81
N PRO A 568 -6.06 -4.69 -18.57
CA PRO A 568 -5.17 -3.59 -18.16
C PRO A 568 -5.74 -2.90 -16.92
N VAL A 569 -4.85 -2.40 -16.04
CA VAL A 569 -5.24 -1.67 -14.83
C VAL A 569 -5.86 -0.33 -15.23
N SER A 570 -7.17 -0.18 -15.00
CA SER A 570 -7.91 1.04 -15.37
C SER A 570 -7.73 2.20 -14.38
N GLY A 571 -7.41 1.89 -13.12
CA GLY A 571 -7.41 2.84 -12.02
C GLY A 571 -8.81 3.27 -11.56
N GLU A 572 -9.85 2.63 -12.06
CA GLU A 572 -11.26 2.83 -11.70
C GLU A 572 -11.75 1.72 -10.78
N VAL A 573 -12.70 2.04 -9.93
CA VAL A 573 -13.32 1.10 -9.00
C VAL A 573 -14.79 0.91 -9.37
N ASN A 574 -15.20 -0.35 -9.49
CA ASN A 574 -16.60 -0.70 -9.71
C ASN A 574 -17.36 -0.67 -8.37
N MET A 575 -18.25 0.30 -8.20
CA MET A 575 -19.03 0.49 -6.98
C MET A 575 -19.92 -0.71 -6.62
N SER A 576 -20.40 -1.45 -7.61
CA SER A 576 -21.24 -2.63 -7.40
C SER A 576 -20.45 -3.83 -6.86
N ALA A 577 -19.14 -3.85 -7.06
CA ALA A 577 -18.26 -4.91 -6.59
C ALA A 577 -17.78 -4.68 -5.14
N LEU A 578 -17.94 -3.45 -4.62
CA LEU A 578 -17.55 -3.13 -3.24
C LEU A 578 -18.51 -3.76 -2.23
N SER A 579 -17.95 -4.28 -1.14
CA SER A 579 -18.71 -4.67 0.04
C SER A 579 -19.35 -3.44 0.71
N SER A 580 -20.34 -3.65 1.57
CA SER A 580 -20.96 -2.56 2.35
C SER A 580 -19.93 -1.80 3.19
N LEU A 581 -18.98 -2.50 3.80
CA LEU A 581 -17.89 -1.89 4.57
C LEU A 581 -16.99 -1.00 3.70
N GLU A 582 -16.59 -1.47 2.52
CA GLU A 582 -15.76 -0.70 1.60
C GLU A 582 -16.48 0.55 1.09
N ARG A 583 -17.78 0.45 0.83
CA ARG A 583 -18.62 1.61 0.48
C ARG A 583 -18.68 2.63 1.61
N ASP A 584 -18.82 2.18 2.86
CA ASP A 584 -18.83 3.08 4.03
C ASP A 584 -17.48 3.77 4.22
N LEU A 585 -16.37 3.02 4.13
CA LEU A 585 -15.02 3.59 4.21
C LEU A 585 -14.75 4.59 3.08
N LEU A 586 -15.24 4.31 1.87
CA LEU A 586 -15.14 5.22 0.74
C LEU A 586 -15.93 6.52 1.01
N LYS A 587 -17.17 6.42 1.48
CA LYS A 587 -18.00 7.59 1.85
C LYS A 587 -17.31 8.44 2.92
N ASP A 588 -16.87 7.82 4.01
CA ASP A 588 -16.15 8.52 5.09
C ASP A 588 -14.87 9.20 4.56
N SER A 589 -14.10 8.52 3.71
CA SER A 589 -12.89 9.09 3.11
C SER A 589 -13.19 10.30 2.22
N LEU A 590 -14.27 10.26 1.45
CA LEU A 590 -14.67 11.38 0.59
C LEU A 590 -15.23 12.57 1.41
N ASN A 591 -15.87 12.31 2.55
CA ASN A 591 -16.26 13.36 3.49
C ASN A 591 -15.03 14.06 4.10
N VAL A 592 -13.98 13.29 4.43
CA VAL A 592 -12.70 13.88 4.87
C VAL A 592 -12.07 14.72 3.75
N VAL A 593 -12.08 14.24 2.51
CA VAL A 593 -11.61 15.01 1.35
C VAL A 593 -12.35 16.34 1.24
N LYS A 594 -13.68 16.35 1.41
CA LYS A 594 -14.49 17.57 1.39
C LYS A 594 -14.08 18.52 2.52
N SER A 595 -13.96 18.02 3.75
CA SER A 595 -13.53 18.82 4.90
C SER A 595 -12.12 19.40 4.69
N PHE A 596 -11.22 18.63 4.11
CA PHE A 596 -9.86 19.07 3.80
C PHE A 596 -9.86 20.15 2.70
N LYS A 597 -10.70 20.04 1.66
CA LYS A 597 -10.87 21.08 0.66
C LYS A 597 -11.37 22.39 1.28
N LEU A 598 -12.35 22.34 2.17
CA LEU A 598 -12.82 23.52 2.89
C LEU A 598 -11.71 24.18 3.73
N PHE A 599 -10.91 23.35 4.43
CA PHE A 599 -9.74 23.85 5.14
C PHE A 599 -8.75 24.58 4.22
N LEU A 600 -8.43 24.00 3.05
CA LEU A 600 -7.53 24.61 2.07
C LEU A 600 -8.13 25.91 1.47
N HIS A 601 -9.42 25.89 1.18
CA HIS A 601 -10.14 27.04 0.64
C HIS A 601 -10.06 28.24 1.58
N GLN A 602 -10.29 28.02 2.88
CA GLN A 602 -10.15 29.05 3.90
C GLN A 602 -8.69 29.50 4.11
N HIS A 603 -7.76 28.54 4.13
CA HIS A 603 -6.33 28.80 4.39
C HIS A 603 -5.70 29.65 3.27
N PHE A 604 -5.92 29.28 2.02
CA PHE A 604 -5.36 29.98 0.84
C PHE A 604 -6.26 31.10 0.28
N ARG A 605 -7.44 31.32 0.87
CA ARG A 605 -8.43 32.31 0.43
C ARG A 605 -8.76 32.18 -1.06
N LEU A 606 -9.12 30.99 -1.49
CA LEU A 606 -9.28 30.66 -2.91
C LEU A 606 -10.41 31.46 -3.61
N ASP A 607 -11.35 32.05 -2.87
CA ASP A 607 -12.37 32.99 -3.43
C ASP A 607 -11.76 34.20 -4.14
N PHE A 608 -10.50 34.53 -3.88
CA PHE A 608 -9.80 35.70 -4.40
C PHE A 608 -8.62 35.36 -5.32
N ALA A 609 -8.45 34.07 -5.73
CA ALA A 609 -7.31 33.57 -6.49
C ALA A 609 -7.51 33.64 -8.02
#